data_cd12cbe9003ca599db31146b95fd509f
#
_entry.id   cd12cbe9003ca599db31146b95fd509f
#
_cell.length_a   1.000
_cell.length_b   1.000
_cell.length_c   1.000
_cell.angle_alpha   90.00
_cell.angle_beta   90.00
_cell.angle_gamma   90.00
#
_symmetry.space_group_name_H-M   'P 1'
#
loop_
_entity.id
_entity.type
_entity.pdbx_description
1 polymer ?
#
loop_
_entity_poly.entity_id
_entity_poly.type
_entity_poly.pdbx_seq_one_letter_code
_entity_poly.pdbx_strand_id
1 'polypeptide(L)'
;MRELVDDFIEMNQAGLVLELCEKLYDEDVVMLNNGTIFAESMREAYDKQKRFIGSIKEFDVKLVSEVIDGNVSELIFHYKMTGADSILFDFTGKHVQTWKNGKIVREEYFSVEKI
;
A
#
# COMPACT_ATOMS: atom_id res chain seq x y z
N MET A 1 -15.37 -9.47 0.32
CA MET A 1 -14.38 -8.65 -0.42
C MET A 1 -14.43 -7.19 -0.05
N ARG A 2 -15.62 -6.59 0.00
CA ARG A 2 -15.76 -5.18 0.40
C ARG A 2 -15.15 -4.90 1.77
N GLU A 3 -15.40 -5.75 2.74
CA GLU A 3 -14.90 -5.58 4.11
C GLU A 3 -13.38 -5.60 4.16
N LEU A 4 -12.75 -6.47 3.38
CA LEU A 4 -11.28 -6.58 3.34
C LEU A 4 -10.66 -5.34 2.70
N VAL A 5 -11.28 -4.82 1.64
CA VAL A 5 -10.83 -3.59 0.99
C VAL A 5 -10.99 -2.40 1.93
N ASP A 6 -12.10 -2.32 2.65
CA ASP A 6 -12.34 -1.27 3.63
C ASP A 6 -11.29 -1.31 4.74
N ASP A 7 -10.91 -2.50 5.20
CA ASP A 7 -9.84 -2.67 6.19
C ASP A 7 -8.52 -2.12 5.66
N PHE A 8 -8.19 -2.45 4.41
CA PHE A 8 -6.97 -1.93 3.78
C PHE A 8 -6.97 -0.41 3.74
N ILE A 9 -8.07 0.17 3.28
CA ILE A 9 -8.20 1.63 3.16
C ILE A 9 -8.03 2.28 4.54
N GLU A 10 -8.75 1.79 5.53
CA GLU A 10 -8.71 2.34 6.88
C GLU A 10 -7.31 2.24 7.49
N MET A 11 -6.69 1.09 7.41
CA MET A 11 -5.35 0.87 7.95
C MET A 11 -4.30 1.72 7.23
N ASN A 12 -4.40 1.81 5.91
CA ASN A 12 -3.44 2.60 5.13
C ASN A 12 -3.55 4.09 5.46
N GLN A 13 -4.78 4.60 5.59
CA GLN A 13 -5.00 5.99 5.98
C GLN A 13 -4.56 6.28 7.41
N ALA A 14 -4.62 5.29 8.28
CA ALA A 14 -4.18 5.42 9.67
C ALA A 14 -2.67 5.25 9.83
N GLY A 15 -1.93 4.93 8.76
CA GLY A 15 -0.50 4.71 8.82
C GLY A 15 -0.08 3.38 9.41
N LEU A 16 -1.02 2.43 9.56
CA LEU A 16 -0.77 1.12 10.15
C LEU A 16 -0.24 0.14 9.10
N VAL A 17 0.84 0.53 8.41
CA VAL A 17 1.36 -0.21 7.27
C VAL A 17 1.93 -1.57 7.67
N LEU A 18 2.58 -1.67 8.82
CA LEU A 18 3.16 -2.93 9.27
C LEU A 18 2.08 -3.92 9.68
N GLU A 19 1.08 -3.46 10.43
CA GLU A 19 -0.06 -4.28 10.81
C GLU A 19 -0.85 -4.73 9.59
N LEU A 20 -0.96 -3.83 8.59
CA LEU A 20 -1.62 -4.12 7.32
C LEU A 20 -0.89 -5.25 6.57
N CYS A 21 0.45 -5.24 6.56
CA CYS A 21 1.24 -6.30 5.93
C CYS A 21 0.91 -7.66 6.55
N GLU A 22 0.92 -7.71 7.89
CA GLU A 22 0.67 -8.97 8.59
C GLU A 22 -0.76 -9.47 8.46
N LYS A 23 -1.73 -8.56 8.39
CA LYS A 23 -3.15 -8.91 8.34
C LYS A 23 -3.63 -9.26 6.93
N LEU A 24 -3.21 -8.52 5.93
CA LEU A 24 -3.84 -8.56 4.60
C LEU A 24 -2.97 -9.13 3.48
N TYR A 25 -1.65 -9.16 3.61
CA TYR A 25 -0.79 -9.75 2.58
C TYR A 25 -0.56 -11.22 2.83
N ASP A 26 -0.62 -12.02 1.76
CA ASP A 26 -0.24 -13.42 1.79
C ASP A 26 1.26 -13.54 2.06
N GLU A 27 1.68 -14.65 2.69
CA GLU A 27 3.10 -14.89 2.98
C GLU A 27 3.97 -14.83 1.72
N ASP A 28 3.43 -15.32 0.60
CA ASP A 28 4.13 -15.39 -0.69
C ASP A 28 3.73 -14.27 -1.64
N VAL A 29 3.23 -13.16 -1.12
CA VAL A 29 2.80 -12.03 -1.95
C VAL A 29 3.92 -11.56 -2.86
N VAL A 30 3.57 -11.24 -4.10
CA VAL A 30 4.49 -10.59 -5.04
C VAL A 30 4.06 -9.14 -5.17
N MET A 31 4.97 -8.23 -4.90
CA MET A 31 4.71 -6.79 -4.99
C MET A 31 5.64 -6.17 -6.02
N LEU A 32 5.05 -5.38 -6.91
CA LEU A 32 5.79 -4.63 -7.93
C LEU A 32 5.60 -3.14 -7.72
N ASN A 33 6.62 -2.38 -8.09
CA ASN A 33 6.61 -0.93 -8.01
C ASN A 33 7.02 -0.39 -9.38
N ASN A 34 6.05 0.16 -10.11
CA ASN A 34 6.25 0.63 -11.49
C ASN A 34 6.92 -0.42 -12.38
N GLY A 35 6.46 -1.67 -12.27
CA GLY A 35 6.95 -2.79 -13.08
C GLY A 35 8.20 -3.48 -12.55
N THR A 36 8.80 -2.99 -11.48
CA THR A 36 9.98 -3.59 -10.86
C THR A 36 9.58 -4.34 -9.59
N ILE A 37 10.12 -5.53 -9.37
CA ILE A 37 9.81 -6.30 -8.16
C ILE A 37 10.27 -5.53 -6.93
N PHE A 38 9.33 -5.25 -6.02
CA PHE A 38 9.60 -4.62 -4.73
C PHE A 38 9.81 -5.67 -3.65
N ALA A 39 8.98 -6.71 -3.64
CA ALA A 39 9.07 -7.78 -2.65
C ALA A 39 8.46 -9.07 -3.22
N GLU A 40 9.00 -10.21 -2.79
CA GLU A 40 8.51 -11.53 -3.18
C GLU A 40 7.99 -12.32 -1.98
N SER A 41 7.78 -11.66 -0.86
CA SER A 41 7.18 -12.24 0.32
C SER A 41 6.64 -11.12 1.22
N MET A 42 5.72 -11.48 2.12
CA MET A 42 5.20 -10.53 3.11
C MET A 42 6.32 -10.06 4.04
N ARG A 43 7.21 -10.96 4.44
CA ARG A 43 8.32 -10.61 5.33
C ARG A 43 9.27 -9.61 4.68
N GLU A 44 9.58 -9.77 3.42
CA GLU A 44 10.44 -8.82 2.70
C GLU A 44 9.77 -7.45 2.60
N ALA A 45 8.48 -7.43 2.28
CA ALA A 45 7.70 -6.19 2.21
C ALA A 45 7.66 -5.50 3.58
N TYR A 46 7.41 -6.28 4.63
CA TYR A 46 7.36 -5.77 6.00
C TYR A 46 8.69 -5.11 6.38
N ASP A 47 9.79 -5.77 6.15
CA ASP A 47 11.11 -5.25 6.51
C ASP A 47 11.45 -3.96 5.74
N LYS A 48 11.12 -3.89 4.46
CA LYS A 48 11.34 -2.70 3.65
C LYS A 48 10.45 -1.53 4.12
N GLN A 49 9.19 -1.81 4.41
CA GLN A 49 8.26 -0.79 4.90
C GLN A 49 8.67 -0.28 6.29
N LYS A 50 9.15 -1.18 7.15
CA LYS A 50 9.59 -0.80 8.49
C LYS A 50 10.74 0.21 8.43
N ARG A 51 11.69 0.02 7.52
CA ARG A 51 12.79 0.96 7.34
C ARG A 51 12.29 2.32 6.87
N PHE A 52 11.36 2.32 5.93
CA PHE A 52 10.79 3.56 5.39
C PHE A 52 10.00 4.32 6.45
N ILE A 53 9.10 3.61 7.15
CA ILE A 53 8.23 4.21 8.16
C ILE A 53 9.04 4.79 9.32
N GLY A 54 10.14 4.15 9.67
CA GLY A 54 11.03 4.66 10.72
C GLY A 54 11.62 6.03 10.42
N SER A 55 11.59 6.45 9.15
CA SER A 55 12.08 7.77 8.74
C SER A 55 10.97 8.81 8.61
N ILE A 56 9.71 8.43 8.83
CA ILE A 56 8.56 9.33 8.63
C ILE A 56 8.14 9.92 9.98
N LYS A 57 8.02 11.25 10.05
CA LYS A 57 7.57 11.98 11.24
C LYS A 57 6.08 12.27 11.22
N GLU A 58 5.58 12.69 10.06
CA GLU A 58 4.18 13.05 9.88
C GLU A 58 3.67 12.49 8.57
N PHE A 59 2.40 12.16 8.54
CA PHE A 59 1.79 11.66 7.32
C PHE A 59 0.32 12.09 7.23
N ASP A 60 -0.17 12.22 6.00
CA ASP A 60 -1.56 12.42 5.67
C ASP A 60 -1.83 11.59 4.42
N VAL A 61 -2.61 10.54 4.56
CA VAL A 61 -2.90 9.59 3.49
C VAL A 61 -4.40 9.56 3.28
N LYS A 62 -4.86 9.82 2.05
CA LYS A 62 -6.29 9.88 1.73
C LYS A 62 -6.61 9.09 0.48
N LEU A 63 -7.70 8.34 0.56
CA LEU A 63 -8.24 7.65 -0.60
C LEU A 63 -8.80 8.67 -1.60
N VAL A 64 -8.40 8.53 -2.85
CA VAL A 64 -8.89 9.37 -3.96
C VAL A 64 -9.97 8.65 -4.75
N SER A 65 -9.76 7.37 -5.04
CA SER A 65 -10.76 6.56 -5.74
C SER A 65 -10.59 5.09 -5.43
N GLU A 66 -11.66 4.33 -5.63
CA GLU A 66 -11.64 2.88 -5.46
C GLU A 66 -12.51 2.20 -6.51
N VAL A 67 -12.04 1.07 -7.01
CA VAL A 67 -12.81 0.20 -7.90
C VAL A 67 -12.58 -1.22 -7.43
N ILE A 68 -13.66 -1.99 -7.30
CA ILE A 68 -13.60 -3.42 -6.99
C ILE A 68 -14.24 -4.16 -8.15
N ASP A 69 -13.50 -5.08 -8.75
CA ASP A 69 -13.97 -5.89 -9.86
C ASP A 69 -13.55 -7.34 -9.63
N GLY A 70 -14.52 -8.18 -9.26
CA GLY A 70 -14.22 -9.56 -8.90
C GLY A 70 -13.27 -9.65 -7.73
N ASN A 71 -12.12 -10.29 -7.92
CA ASN A 71 -11.10 -10.43 -6.90
C ASN A 71 -9.96 -9.41 -7.02
N VAL A 72 -10.19 -8.34 -7.79
CA VAL A 72 -9.19 -7.28 -7.99
C VAL A 72 -9.73 -5.96 -7.43
N SER A 73 -8.92 -5.28 -6.64
CA SER A 73 -9.22 -3.92 -6.18
C SER A 73 -8.20 -2.96 -6.77
N GLU A 74 -8.66 -1.79 -7.20
CA GLU A 74 -7.80 -0.70 -7.65
C GLU A 74 -8.05 0.48 -6.75
N LEU A 75 -7.03 0.85 -5.97
CA LEU A 75 -7.13 1.92 -4.98
C LEU A 75 -6.13 3.02 -5.31
N ILE A 76 -6.60 4.25 -5.37
CA ILE A 76 -5.73 5.39 -5.58
C ILE A 76 -5.72 6.20 -4.28
N PHE A 77 -4.51 6.43 -3.76
CA PHE A 77 -4.30 7.24 -2.56
C PHE A 77 -3.42 8.44 -2.87
N HIS A 78 -3.71 9.55 -2.21
CA HIS A 78 -2.79 10.68 -2.16
C HIS A 78 -1.99 10.58 -0.87
N TYR A 79 -0.67 10.60 -1.01
CA TYR A 79 0.28 10.50 0.09
C TYR A 79 0.99 11.83 0.31
N LYS A 80 0.96 12.31 1.53
CA LYS A 80 1.69 13.49 1.93
C LYS A 80 2.43 13.15 3.22
N MET A 81 3.74 13.13 3.18
CA MET A 81 4.54 12.68 4.30
C MET A 81 5.75 13.58 4.51
N THR A 82 6.19 13.71 5.76
CA THR A 82 7.39 14.45 6.11
C THR A 82 8.39 13.49 6.74
N GLY A 83 9.58 13.40 6.14
CA GLY A 83 10.65 12.57 6.63
C GLY A 83 11.47 13.22 7.74
N ALA A 84 12.37 12.44 8.35
CA ALA A 84 13.20 12.86 9.48
C ALA A 84 14.04 14.09 9.18
N ASP A 85 14.46 14.26 7.94
CA ASP A 85 15.30 15.40 7.50
C ASP A 85 14.47 16.54 6.91
N SER A 86 13.20 16.65 7.28
CA SER A 86 12.24 17.62 6.74
C SER A 86 12.00 17.45 5.23
N ILE A 87 12.30 16.27 4.70
CA ILE A 87 12.04 15.94 3.30
C ILE A 87 10.54 15.75 3.13
N LEU A 88 9.94 16.41 2.14
CA LEU A 88 8.52 16.28 1.83
C LEU A 88 8.30 15.25 0.74
N PHE A 89 7.39 14.32 1.00
CA PHE A 89 6.88 13.40 -0.01
C PHE A 89 5.43 13.81 -0.31
N ASP A 90 5.13 14.10 -1.54
CA ASP A 90 3.78 14.47 -1.98
C ASP A 90 3.56 13.80 -3.34
N PHE A 91 2.81 12.70 -3.33
CA PHE A 91 2.59 11.92 -4.54
C PHE A 91 1.25 11.18 -4.48
N THR A 92 0.80 10.77 -5.65
CA THR A 92 -0.40 9.95 -5.79
C THR A 92 -0.01 8.59 -6.32
N GLY A 93 -0.50 7.54 -5.69
CA GLY A 93 -0.17 6.17 -6.06
C GLY A 93 -1.42 5.31 -6.23
N LYS A 94 -1.35 4.42 -7.23
CA LYS A 94 -2.41 3.45 -7.51
C LYS A 94 -1.94 2.07 -7.11
N HIS A 95 -2.76 1.39 -6.31
CA HIS A 95 -2.52 0.01 -5.90
C HIS A 95 -3.50 -0.90 -6.64
N VAL A 96 -2.99 -1.83 -7.43
CA VAL A 96 -3.79 -2.86 -8.08
C VAL A 96 -3.54 -4.15 -7.33
N GLN A 97 -4.56 -4.65 -6.64
CA GLN A 97 -4.44 -5.75 -5.70
C GLN A 97 -5.27 -6.94 -6.14
N THR A 98 -4.63 -8.10 -6.23
CA THR A 98 -5.32 -9.35 -6.50
C THR A 98 -5.47 -10.12 -5.19
N TRP A 99 -6.70 -10.50 -4.87
CA TRP A 99 -7.05 -11.17 -3.62
C TRP A 99 -7.33 -12.65 -3.83
N LYS A 100 -6.94 -13.46 -2.84
CA LYS A 100 -7.25 -14.89 -2.82
C LYS A 100 -7.29 -15.36 -1.36
N ASN A 101 -8.40 -16.05 -1.00
CA ASN A 101 -8.56 -16.58 0.36
C ASN A 101 -8.40 -15.53 1.47
N GLY A 102 -8.91 -14.33 1.23
CA GLY A 102 -8.87 -13.25 2.21
C GLY A 102 -7.55 -12.54 2.34
N LYS A 103 -6.61 -12.79 1.43
CA LYS A 103 -5.29 -12.17 1.43
C LYS A 103 -4.94 -11.61 0.06
N ILE A 104 -4.10 -10.58 0.04
CA ILE A 104 -3.54 -10.03 -1.20
C ILE A 104 -2.38 -10.92 -1.62
N VAL A 105 -2.50 -11.56 -2.80
CA VAL A 105 -1.44 -12.44 -3.33
C VAL A 105 -0.54 -11.72 -4.31
N ARG A 106 -0.99 -10.60 -4.87
CA ARG A 106 -0.21 -9.79 -5.81
C ARG A 106 -0.65 -8.34 -5.67
N GLU A 107 0.31 -7.44 -5.62
CA GLU A 107 0.05 -6.01 -5.64
C GLU A 107 0.99 -5.33 -6.62
N GLU A 108 0.43 -4.52 -7.51
CA GLU A 108 1.21 -3.65 -8.38
C GLU A 108 0.94 -2.21 -8.00
N TYR A 109 2.00 -1.49 -7.68
CA TYR A 109 1.94 -0.08 -7.38
C TYR A 109 2.38 0.72 -8.59
N PHE A 110 1.63 1.76 -8.92
CA PHE A 110 1.95 2.69 -10.01
C PHE A 110 1.91 4.12 -9.48
N SER A 111 2.96 4.87 -9.79
CA SER A 111 2.93 6.31 -9.55
C SER A 111 2.00 6.96 -10.56
N VAL A 112 1.09 7.81 -10.07
CA VAL A 112 0.11 8.49 -10.91
C VAL A 112 0.51 9.95 -11.01
N GLU A 113 0.56 10.48 -12.25
CA GLU A 113 0.86 11.88 -12.44
C GLU A 113 -0.26 12.74 -11.84
N LYS A 114 0.15 13.82 -11.21
CA LYS A 114 -0.77 14.78 -10.63
C LYS A 114 -1.46 15.53 -11.76
N ILE A 115 -2.76 15.40 -11.82
CA ILE A 115 -3.58 16.11 -12.81
C ILE A 115 -3.99 17.47 -12.24
#